data_ccc614847fc89bd0dbe33de7e6024190
#
_entry.id   ccc614847fc89bd0dbe33de7e6024190
#
_cell.length_a   1.000
_cell.length_b   1.000
_cell.length_c   1.000
_cell.angle_alpha   90.00
_cell.angle_beta   90.00
_cell.angle_gamma   90.00
#
_symmetry.space_group_name_H-M   'P 1'
#
loop_
_entity.id
_entity.type
_entity.pdbx_description
1 polymer ?
#
loop_
_entity_poly.entity_id
_entity_poly.type
_entity_poly.pdbx_seq_one_letter_code
_entity_poly.pdbx_strand_id
1 'polypeptide(L)'
;MRFFICLCCFLNLKNYAQLKDKISNNIIVDPSVFEVSEKAACNYPLITQKVRFMECKAVPKSEEDKCFNEYYNKHLQSVVHLERPFEDAGEAVIQFCVNTDGSVKVLNCIGTTEYARKEAILAVQKLPKFIPAQHRGRPIPSYFQSRIIFKFR
;
A
#
# COMPACT_ATOMS: atom_id res chain seq x y z
N MET A 1 53.02 6.96 -8.57
CA MET A 1 51.72 6.34 -8.93
C MET A 1 50.62 7.24 -8.42
N ARG A 2 49.96 7.97 -9.33
CA ARG A 2 48.85 8.87 -9.01
C ARG A 2 47.53 8.10 -9.16
N PHE A 3 46.83 7.89 -8.09
CA PHE A 3 45.49 7.32 -8.14
C PHE A 3 44.53 8.39 -8.68
N PHE A 4 44.13 8.26 -9.93
CA PHE A 4 42.95 8.95 -10.47
C PHE A 4 41.69 8.27 -9.92
N ILE A 5 41.18 8.78 -8.83
CA ILE A 5 39.83 8.39 -8.35
C ILE A 5 38.85 9.04 -9.32
N CYS A 6 38.14 8.20 -10.04
CA CYS A 6 37.20 8.59 -11.08
C CYS A 6 36.02 9.40 -10.48
N LEU A 7 36.04 10.70 -10.75
CA LEU A 7 35.01 11.66 -10.32
C LEU A 7 33.60 11.34 -10.86
N CYS A 8 33.52 10.43 -11.85
CA CYS A 8 32.26 9.99 -12.47
C CYS A 8 31.38 9.15 -11.54
N CYS A 9 31.95 8.46 -10.53
CA CYS A 9 31.14 7.63 -9.61
C CYS A 9 30.29 8.46 -8.63
N PHE A 10 30.75 9.69 -8.27
CA PHE A 10 30.02 10.55 -7.35
C PHE A 10 28.82 11.25 -7.98
N LEU A 11 28.86 11.51 -9.29
CA LEU A 11 27.74 12.14 -10.02
C LEU A 11 26.55 11.18 -10.21
N ASN A 12 26.80 9.88 -10.31
CA ASN A 12 25.73 8.89 -10.47
C ASN A 12 24.94 8.67 -9.18
N LEU A 13 25.56 8.74 -8.01
CA LEU A 13 24.86 8.55 -6.72
C LEU A 13 23.88 9.68 -6.38
N LYS A 14 24.24 10.93 -6.71
CA LYS A 14 23.34 12.08 -6.49
C LYS A 14 22.14 12.04 -7.44
N ASN A 15 22.35 11.64 -8.69
CA ASN A 15 21.26 11.48 -9.66
C ASN A 15 20.34 10.32 -9.28
N TYR A 16 20.86 9.24 -8.71
CA TYR A 16 20.06 8.10 -8.26
C TYR A 16 19.18 8.45 -7.06
N ALA A 17 19.69 9.24 -6.10
CA ALA A 17 18.91 9.71 -4.95
C ALA A 17 17.78 10.66 -5.39
N GLN A 18 18.05 11.62 -6.29
CA GLN A 18 17.04 12.52 -6.82
C GLN A 18 15.99 11.80 -7.70
N LEU A 19 16.39 10.73 -8.41
CA LEU A 19 15.47 9.91 -9.16
C LEU A 19 14.55 9.13 -8.22
N LYS A 20 15.06 8.65 -7.10
CA LYS A 20 14.29 7.91 -6.07
C LYS A 20 13.21 8.78 -5.44
N ASP A 21 13.50 10.04 -5.15
CA ASP A 21 12.52 11.00 -4.61
C ASP A 21 11.44 11.38 -5.64
N LYS A 22 11.80 11.45 -6.93
CA LYS A 22 10.83 11.68 -8.03
C LYS A 22 9.92 10.48 -8.27
N ILE A 23 10.43 9.27 -8.09
CA ILE A 23 9.70 8.02 -8.34
C ILE A 23 8.70 7.75 -7.21
N SER A 24 9.02 8.12 -5.97
CA SER A 24 8.15 7.92 -4.81
C SER A 24 6.80 8.66 -4.89
N ASN A 25 6.70 9.72 -5.70
CA ASN A 25 5.50 10.55 -5.83
C ASN A 25 4.52 10.11 -6.93
N ASN A 26 4.77 8.98 -7.60
CA ASN A 26 4.04 8.59 -8.81
C ASN A 26 2.97 7.50 -8.58
N ILE A 27 2.75 7.09 -7.33
CA ILE A 27 1.67 6.17 -7.01
C ILE A 27 0.51 6.96 -6.46
N ILE A 28 -0.60 6.91 -7.17
CA ILE A 28 -1.87 7.45 -6.69
C ILE A 28 -2.72 6.28 -6.26
N VAL A 29 -3.05 6.23 -4.98
CA VAL A 29 -4.08 5.34 -4.47
C VAL A 29 -5.35 6.15 -4.40
N ASP A 30 -6.40 5.70 -5.08
CA ASP A 30 -7.71 6.32 -5.00
C ASP A 30 -8.35 5.95 -3.67
N PRO A 31 -8.50 6.89 -2.72
CA PRO A 31 -9.06 6.61 -1.41
C PRO A 31 -10.56 6.27 -1.46
N SER A 32 -11.24 6.58 -2.57
CA SER A 32 -12.68 6.32 -2.73
C SER A 32 -13.01 4.84 -2.93
N VAL A 33 -12.01 3.99 -3.13
CA VAL A 33 -12.18 2.55 -3.43
C VAL A 33 -11.95 1.65 -2.21
N PHE A 34 -11.80 2.24 -1.02
CA PHE A 34 -11.83 1.46 0.22
C PHE A 34 -13.27 1.05 0.59
N GLU A 35 -13.89 0.25 -0.24
CA GLU A 35 -15.04 -0.51 0.20
C GLU A 35 -14.55 -1.74 0.98
N VAL A 36 -14.74 -1.70 2.28
CA VAL A 36 -14.89 -2.95 3.04
C VAL A 36 -16.04 -3.66 2.34
N SER A 37 -15.74 -4.73 1.61
CA SER A 37 -16.79 -5.53 0.99
C SER A 37 -17.66 -6.10 2.11
N GLU A 38 -18.75 -5.41 2.43
CA GLU A 38 -19.76 -5.87 3.40
C GLU A 38 -20.30 -7.27 3.04
N LYS A 39 -20.21 -7.67 1.77
CA LYS A 39 -20.63 -8.98 1.29
C LYS A 39 -19.85 -10.15 1.88
N ALA A 40 -18.62 -9.95 2.33
CA ALA A 40 -17.83 -11.00 2.95
C ALA A 40 -17.91 -10.97 4.48
N ALA A 41 -18.34 -9.86 5.06
CA ALA A 41 -18.69 -9.74 6.47
C ALA A 41 -20.11 -10.24 6.76
N CYS A 42 -20.62 -11.19 5.97
CA CYS A 42 -22.03 -11.58 5.88
C CYS A 42 -22.74 -11.95 7.19
N ASN A 43 -22.07 -11.98 8.33
CA ASN A 43 -22.67 -12.32 9.61
C ASN A 43 -22.31 -11.38 10.77
N TYR A 44 -21.67 -10.23 10.50
CA TYR A 44 -21.29 -9.28 11.56
C TYR A 44 -21.88 -7.90 11.30
N PRO A 45 -23.16 -7.65 11.68
CA PRO A 45 -23.86 -6.40 11.36
C PRO A 45 -23.29 -5.16 12.06
N LEU A 46 -22.38 -5.31 13.03
CA LEU A 46 -21.83 -4.21 13.81
C LEU A 46 -20.35 -4.40 14.10
N ILE A 47 -19.50 -3.88 13.20
CA ILE A 47 -18.08 -3.70 13.49
C ILE A 47 -17.97 -2.62 14.58
N THR A 48 -17.50 -3.01 15.77
CA THR A 48 -17.32 -2.08 16.90
C THR A 48 -16.01 -1.32 16.80
N GLN A 49 -15.02 -1.91 16.16
CA GLN A 49 -13.72 -1.32 15.87
C GLN A 49 -13.28 -1.70 14.46
N LYS A 50 -12.91 -0.69 13.66
CA LYS A 50 -12.34 -0.90 12.31
C LYS A 50 -10.90 -1.40 12.38
N VAL A 51 -10.39 -1.94 11.27
CA VAL A 51 -8.96 -2.22 11.09
C VAL A 51 -8.16 -0.93 11.18
N ARG A 52 -7.03 -0.96 11.87
CA ARG A 52 -6.14 0.21 12.05
C ARG A 52 -4.68 -0.17 11.88
N PHE A 53 -3.88 0.80 11.45
CA PHE A 53 -2.44 0.74 11.65
C PHE A 53 -2.10 0.94 13.13
N MET A 54 -0.96 0.42 13.56
CA MET A 54 -0.50 0.61 14.96
C MET A 54 -0.33 2.09 15.31
N GLU A 55 0.11 2.89 14.35
CA GLU A 55 0.31 4.34 14.47
C GLU A 55 -1.01 5.09 14.66
N CYS A 56 -2.11 4.52 14.16
CA CYS A 56 -3.46 5.11 14.29
C CYS A 56 -4.20 4.67 15.56
N LYS A 57 -3.55 3.98 16.49
CA LYS A 57 -4.20 3.43 17.69
C LYS A 57 -4.83 4.50 18.60
N ALA A 58 -4.16 5.64 18.73
CA ALA A 58 -4.57 6.72 19.63
C ALA A 58 -5.38 7.83 18.94
N VAL A 59 -5.68 7.67 17.64
CA VAL A 59 -6.41 8.68 16.86
C VAL A 59 -7.90 8.65 17.22
N PRO A 60 -8.57 9.82 17.33
CA PRO A 60 -10.01 9.90 17.54
C PRO A 60 -10.78 9.16 16.43
N LYS A 61 -11.95 8.61 16.80
CA LYS A 61 -12.78 7.82 15.88
C LYS A 61 -13.17 8.58 14.60
N SER A 62 -13.33 9.89 14.68
CA SER A 62 -13.63 10.77 13.53
C SER A 62 -12.48 10.89 12.52
N GLU A 63 -11.25 10.56 12.92
CA GLU A 63 -10.04 10.68 12.09
C GLU A 63 -9.44 9.32 11.71
N GLU A 64 -10.03 8.22 12.16
CA GLU A 64 -9.51 6.86 11.90
C GLU A 64 -9.32 6.58 10.40
N ASP A 65 -10.32 6.92 9.59
CA ASP A 65 -10.29 6.65 8.15
C ASP A 65 -9.22 7.51 7.45
N LYS A 66 -9.06 8.76 7.86
CA LYS A 66 -8.03 9.65 7.35
C LYS A 66 -6.63 9.11 7.69
N CYS A 67 -6.40 8.77 8.95
CA CYS A 67 -5.14 8.19 9.40
C CYS A 67 -4.83 6.90 8.65
N PHE A 68 -5.80 5.99 8.51
CA PHE A 68 -5.63 4.76 7.76
C PHE A 68 -5.18 5.02 6.32
N ASN A 69 -5.86 5.91 5.61
CA ASN A 69 -5.56 6.23 4.22
C ASN A 69 -4.17 6.87 4.05
N GLU A 70 -3.78 7.77 4.96
CA GLU A 70 -2.46 8.40 4.95
C GLU A 70 -1.34 7.36 5.11
N TYR A 71 -1.43 6.48 6.12
CA TYR A 71 -0.44 5.43 6.35
C TYR A 71 -0.42 4.38 5.26
N TYR A 72 -1.57 3.99 4.72
CA TYR A 72 -1.66 3.07 3.61
C TYR A 72 -0.96 3.62 2.36
N ASN A 73 -1.28 4.86 1.98
CA ASN A 73 -0.64 5.52 0.85
C ASN A 73 0.87 5.67 1.03
N LYS A 74 1.30 6.13 2.21
CA LYS A 74 2.71 6.27 2.57
C LYS A 74 3.44 4.92 2.45
N HIS A 75 2.83 3.86 2.93
CA HIS A 75 3.42 2.52 2.87
C HIS A 75 3.54 2.02 1.44
N LEU A 76 2.47 2.11 0.64
CA LEU A 76 2.52 1.72 -0.76
C LEU A 76 3.60 2.48 -1.54
N GLN A 77 3.71 3.80 -1.33
CA GLN A 77 4.75 4.62 -1.96
C GLN A 77 6.16 4.22 -1.55
N SER A 78 6.36 3.75 -0.32
CA SER A 78 7.69 3.33 0.17
C SER A 78 8.15 1.98 -0.37
N VAL A 79 7.21 1.14 -0.79
CA VAL A 79 7.48 -0.26 -1.16
C VAL A 79 7.56 -0.48 -2.65
N VAL A 80 6.81 0.29 -3.44
CA VAL A 80 6.81 0.15 -4.89
C VAL A 80 8.11 0.72 -5.47
N HIS A 81 8.90 -0.15 -6.06
CA HIS A 81 10.13 0.21 -6.74
C HIS A 81 9.89 0.19 -8.24
N LEU A 82 9.78 1.38 -8.83
CA LEU A 82 9.71 1.52 -10.28
C LEU A 82 11.13 1.40 -10.86
N GLU A 83 11.56 0.17 -11.11
CA GLU A 83 12.91 -0.10 -11.65
C GLU A 83 13.03 0.06 -13.17
N ARG A 84 11.94 0.27 -13.89
CA ARG A 84 11.93 0.31 -15.35
C ARG A 84 11.36 1.60 -15.93
N PRO A 85 11.84 2.02 -17.12
CA PRO A 85 11.36 3.22 -17.78
C PRO A 85 9.95 3.01 -18.37
N PHE A 86 9.09 3.94 -18.11
CA PHE A 86 7.90 4.48 -18.78
C PHE A 86 6.90 3.59 -19.56
N GLU A 87 7.23 2.38 -19.97
CA GLU A 87 6.36 1.56 -20.81
C GLU A 87 5.29 0.78 -20.03
N ASP A 88 5.43 0.68 -18.71
CA ASP A 88 4.62 -0.18 -17.85
C ASP A 88 3.66 0.57 -16.92
N ALA A 89 3.31 1.82 -17.25
CA ALA A 89 2.23 2.52 -16.54
C ALA A 89 0.94 1.70 -16.60
N GLY A 90 0.18 1.70 -15.52
CA GLY A 90 -1.03 0.92 -15.48
C GLY A 90 -1.77 1.07 -14.17
N GLU A 91 -2.83 0.33 -14.02
CA GLU A 91 -3.58 0.24 -12.78
C GLU A 91 -3.80 -1.21 -12.35
N ALA A 92 -3.95 -1.42 -11.08
CA ALA A 92 -4.34 -2.70 -10.52
C ALA A 92 -5.45 -2.53 -9.49
N VAL A 93 -6.42 -3.43 -9.54
CA VAL A 93 -7.44 -3.60 -8.50
C VAL A 93 -7.07 -4.84 -7.71
N ILE A 94 -6.76 -4.66 -6.43
CA ILE A 94 -6.32 -5.72 -5.53
C ILE A 94 -7.34 -5.93 -4.41
N GLN A 95 -7.66 -7.18 -4.14
CA GLN A 95 -8.49 -7.60 -3.03
C GLN A 95 -7.64 -8.33 -2.02
N PHE A 96 -7.76 -7.96 -0.76
CA PHE A 96 -7.02 -8.58 0.33
C PHE A 96 -7.86 -8.66 1.60
N CYS A 97 -7.45 -9.55 2.48
CA CYS A 97 -8.05 -9.74 3.79
C CYS A 97 -7.03 -9.39 4.87
N VAL A 98 -7.48 -8.68 5.90
CA VAL A 98 -6.78 -8.57 7.17
C VAL A 98 -7.36 -9.62 8.10
N ASN A 99 -6.52 -10.58 8.49
CA ASN A 99 -6.90 -11.70 9.36
C ASN A 99 -7.08 -11.24 10.83
N THR A 100 -7.60 -12.14 11.66
CA THR A 100 -7.82 -11.90 13.09
C THR A 100 -6.54 -11.66 13.89
N ASP A 101 -5.37 -12.07 13.37
CA ASP A 101 -4.04 -11.81 13.94
C ASP A 101 -3.39 -10.53 13.40
N GLY A 102 -4.10 -9.77 12.55
CA GLY A 102 -3.62 -8.57 11.89
C GLY A 102 -2.75 -8.78 10.65
N SER A 103 -2.49 -10.02 10.26
CA SER A 103 -1.74 -10.34 9.04
C SER A 103 -2.56 -10.06 7.79
N VAL A 104 -1.88 -9.77 6.67
CA VAL A 104 -2.52 -9.50 5.38
C VAL A 104 -2.40 -10.71 4.47
N LYS A 105 -3.48 -11.06 3.79
CA LYS A 105 -3.54 -12.09 2.77
C LYS A 105 -4.15 -11.53 1.49
N VAL A 106 -3.39 -11.52 0.40
CA VAL A 106 -3.93 -11.17 -0.93
C VAL A 106 -4.86 -12.29 -1.40
N LEU A 107 -6.05 -11.91 -1.86
CA LEU A 107 -7.08 -12.81 -2.35
C LEU A 107 -7.13 -12.83 -3.87
N ASN A 108 -7.11 -11.66 -4.49
CA ASN A 108 -7.18 -11.50 -5.94
C ASN A 108 -6.50 -10.21 -6.36
N CYS A 109 -5.97 -10.17 -7.58
CA CYS A 109 -5.43 -8.96 -8.17
C CYS A 109 -5.59 -8.99 -9.69
N ILE A 110 -6.21 -7.96 -10.23
CA ILE A 110 -6.37 -7.74 -11.66
C ILE A 110 -5.62 -6.45 -11.99
N GLY A 111 -4.71 -6.50 -12.96
CA GLY A 111 -3.95 -5.34 -13.42
C GLY A 111 -4.08 -5.16 -14.93
N THR A 112 -3.97 -3.92 -15.40
CA THR A 112 -3.94 -3.60 -16.84
C THR A 112 -2.66 -4.11 -17.50
N THR A 113 -1.58 -4.21 -16.73
CA THR A 113 -0.31 -4.79 -17.13
C THR A 113 0.14 -5.84 -16.11
N GLU A 114 0.96 -6.78 -16.56
CA GLU A 114 1.57 -7.79 -15.66
C GLU A 114 2.46 -7.13 -14.61
N TYR A 115 3.11 -6.04 -14.96
CA TYR A 115 3.91 -5.23 -14.06
C TYR A 115 3.05 -4.61 -12.95
N ALA A 116 1.98 -3.88 -13.31
CA ALA A 116 1.08 -3.26 -12.34
C ALA A 116 0.49 -4.30 -11.37
N ARG A 117 0.13 -5.48 -11.89
CA ARG A 117 -0.37 -6.59 -11.08
C ARG A 117 0.66 -7.10 -10.08
N LYS A 118 1.89 -7.34 -10.51
CA LYS A 118 2.98 -7.82 -9.64
C LYS A 118 3.34 -6.82 -8.56
N GLU A 119 3.50 -5.54 -8.93
CA GLU A 119 3.85 -4.48 -7.98
C GLU A 119 2.76 -4.26 -6.94
N ALA A 120 1.48 -4.30 -7.34
CA ALA A 120 0.36 -4.20 -6.41
C ALA A 120 0.36 -5.36 -5.39
N ILE A 121 0.58 -6.59 -5.84
CA ILE A 121 0.66 -7.76 -4.96
C ILE A 121 1.81 -7.61 -3.97
N LEU A 122 3.01 -7.26 -4.44
CA LEU A 122 4.19 -7.09 -3.60
C LEU A 122 3.98 -5.97 -2.57
N ALA A 123 3.39 -4.85 -2.99
CA ALA A 123 3.13 -3.71 -2.12
C ALA A 123 2.17 -4.09 -0.97
N VAL A 124 1.09 -4.81 -1.28
CA VAL A 124 0.11 -5.23 -0.27
C VAL A 124 0.67 -6.34 0.63
N GLN A 125 1.46 -7.27 0.10
CA GLN A 125 2.11 -8.31 0.91
C GLN A 125 3.11 -7.77 1.92
N LYS A 126 3.72 -6.62 1.63
CA LYS A 126 4.67 -5.94 2.53
C LYS A 126 4.00 -5.01 3.54
N LEU A 127 2.68 -4.87 3.54
CA LEU A 127 1.98 -4.11 4.57
C LEU A 127 2.31 -4.63 5.97
N PRO A 128 2.49 -3.75 6.96
CA PRO A 128 2.74 -4.16 8.33
C PRO A 128 1.52 -4.87 8.92
N LYS A 129 1.70 -5.52 10.07
CA LYS A 129 0.57 -6.06 10.82
C LYS A 129 -0.36 -4.95 11.28
N PHE A 130 -1.64 -5.18 11.09
CA PHE A 130 -2.71 -4.28 11.53
C PHE A 130 -3.22 -4.64 12.92
N ILE A 131 -3.88 -3.68 13.57
CA ILE A 131 -4.84 -3.97 14.63
C ILE A 131 -6.10 -4.45 13.92
N PRO A 132 -6.54 -5.71 14.13
CA PRO A 132 -7.68 -6.27 13.41
C PRO A 132 -8.99 -5.58 13.81
N ALA A 133 -9.97 -5.65 12.92
CA ALA A 133 -11.33 -5.24 13.26
C ALA A 133 -11.87 -6.10 14.40
N GLN A 134 -12.80 -5.51 15.16
CA GLN A 134 -13.44 -6.22 16.27
C GLN A 134 -14.95 -6.11 16.21
N HIS A 135 -15.62 -7.19 16.60
CA HIS A 135 -17.03 -7.22 16.91
C HIS A 135 -17.21 -7.66 18.35
N ARG A 136 -17.79 -6.78 19.21
CA ARG A 136 -17.99 -7.05 20.66
C ARG A 136 -16.70 -7.54 21.35
N GLY A 137 -15.55 -6.90 21.04
CA GLY A 137 -14.26 -7.23 21.62
C GLY A 137 -13.56 -8.47 21.05
N ARG A 138 -14.16 -9.17 20.09
CA ARG A 138 -13.56 -10.33 19.41
C ARG A 138 -12.99 -9.91 18.05
N PRO A 139 -11.73 -10.24 17.74
CA PRO A 139 -11.16 -9.94 16.44
C PRO A 139 -11.87 -10.72 15.33
N ILE A 140 -12.14 -10.03 14.22
CA ILE A 140 -12.80 -10.57 13.04
C ILE A 140 -11.97 -10.27 11.80
N PRO A 141 -12.00 -11.14 10.76
CA PRO A 141 -11.36 -10.84 9.50
C PRO A 141 -12.09 -9.71 8.77
N SER A 142 -11.33 -8.91 8.02
CA SER A 142 -11.89 -7.80 7.24
C SER A 142 -11.35 -7.83 5.82
N TYR A 143 -12.22 -7.55 4.85
CA TYR A 143 -11.93 -7.63 3.43
C TYR A 143 -11.84 -6.23 2.85
N PHE A 144 -10.82 -6.00 2.03
CA PHE A 144 -10.53 -4.73 1.39
C PHE A 144 -10.40 -4.90 -0.11
N GLN A 145 -10.78 -3.87 -0.82
CA GLN A 145 -10.47 -3.69 -2.22
C GLN A 145 -9.77 -2.35 -2.39
N SER A 146 -8.67 -2.34 -3.11
CA SER A 146 -7.90 -1.11 -3.39
C SER A 146 -7.59 -1.03 -4.88
N ARG A 147 -7.73 0.18 -5.44
CA ARG A 147 -7.28 0.51 -6.78
C ARG A 147 -5.97 1.28 -6.67
N ILE A 148 -4.92 0.75 -7.26
CA ILE A 148 -3.58 1.34 -7.27
C ILE A 148 -3.27 1.76 -8.69
N ILE A 149 -2.94 3.03 -8.89
CA ILE A 149 -2.63 3.59 -10.19
C ILE A 149 -1.15 3.94 -10.22
N PHE A 150 -0.43 3.30 -11.13
CA PHE A 150 0.97 3.56 -11.41
C PHE A 150 1.05 4.60 -12.52
N LYS A 151 1.40 5.84 -12.18
CA LYS A 151 1.57 6.94 -13.14
C LYS A 151 3.02 7.37 -13.15
N PHE A 152 3.51 7.65 -14.34
CA PHE A 152 4.77 8.35 -14.55
C PHE A 152 4.48 9.83 -14.81
N ARG A 153 5.21 10.69 -14.15
CA ARG A 153 5.21 12.14 -14.44
C ARG A 153 6.42 12.50 -15.27
#